data_f233eaa2af9c773a080a394824b2c19e
#
_entry.id   f233eaa2af9c773a080a394824b2c19e
#
_cell.length_a   1.000
_cell.length_b   1.000
_cell.length_c   1.000
_cell.angle_alpha   90.00
_cell.angle_beta   90.00
_cell.angle_gamma   90.00
#
_symmetry.space_group_name_H-M   'P 1'
#
loop_
_entity.id
_entity.type
_entity.pdbx_description
1 polymer ?
#
loop_
_entity_poly.entity_id
_entity_poly.type
_entity_poly.pdbx_seq_one_letter_code
_entity_poly.pdbx_strand_id
1 'polypeptide(L)'
;MFAKLKFLIAFSLFFQSFSLNAADNAEKSKYFVEQLGRKVIERVSDESLSDSERRGNFKDLYLSSFDNFYISRFVLGRYWKKIDKNVKTEFVKTFNEYIVSTYAPKFKGWKGEFKAVDSLLEKNYYNVKMDVLNKNGPTLKLIWKIYQDDDKRFKILDVNIDGVSMLVTQRAEFMSVIKNNPNGVVGLIEAMKEKISI
;
A
#
# COMPACT_ATOMS: atom_id res chain seq x y z
N MET A 1 -7.79 -23.60 -50.29
CA MET A 1 -8.81 -23.33 -49.26
C MET A 1 -8.38 -23.67 -47.83
N PHE A 2 -7.24 -24.35 -47.63
CA PHE A 2 -6.76 -24.81 -46.29
C PHE A 2 -5.80 -23.84 -45.56
N ALA A 3 -5.28 -22.81 -46.24
CA ALA A 3 -4.31 -21.87 -45.62
C ALA A 3 -5.00 -20.83 -44.68
N LYS A 4 -6.28 -20.46 -44.96
CA LYS A 4 -7.03 -19.49 -44.12
C LYS A 4 -7.50 -20.06 -42.78
N LEU A 5 -7.66 -21.38 -42.66
CA LEU A 5 -8.12 -22.02 -41.42
C LEU A 5 -7.01 -22.11 -40.36
N LYS A 6 -5.74 -22.27 -40.75
CA LYS A 6 -4.61 -22.32 -39.82
C LYS A 6 -4.32 -20.98 -39.14
N PHE A 7 -4.62 -19.85 -39.81
CA PHE A 7 -4.40 -18.52 -39.22
C PHE A 7 -5.44 -18.16 -38.14
N LEU A 8 -6.67 -18.64 -38.29
CA LEU A 8 -7.73 -18.42 -37.31
C LEU A 8 -7.51 -19.19 -36.00
N ILE A 9 -6.93 -20.41 -36.07
CA ILE A 9 -6.63 -21.22 -34.90
C ILE A 9 -5.45 -20.63 -34.08
N ALA A 10 -4.43 -20.10 -34.77
CA ALA A 10 -3.29 -19.46 -34.11
C ALA A 10 -3.68 -18.17 -33.36
N PHE A 11 -4.65 -17.40 -33.89
CA PHE A 11 -5.14 -16.18 -33.26
C PHE A 11 -6.00 -16.48 -32.02
N SER A 12 -6.79 -17.56 -32.04
CA SER A 12 -7.60 -18.01 -30.91
C SER A 12 -6.75 -18.49 -29.72
N LEU A 13 -5.62 -19.17 -29.97
CA LEU A 13 -4.71 -19.65 -28.91
C LEU A 13 -3.93 -18.52 -28.23
N PHE A 14 -3.66 -17.42 -28.94
CA PHE A 14 -2.98 -16.27 -28.36
C PHE A 14 -3.87 -15.47 -27.39
N PHE A 15 -5.16 -15.41 -27.63
CA PHE A 15 -6.14 -14.75 -26.75
C PHE A 15 -6.40 -15.54 -25.44
N GLN A 16 -6.34 -16.87 -25.47
CA GLN A 16 -6.50 -17.73 -24.29
C GLN A 16 -5.34 -17.60 -23.30
N SER A 17 -4.11 -17.43 -23.80
CA SER A 17 -2.92 -17.30 -22.95
C SER A 17 -2.91 -16.00 -22.13
N PHE A 18 -3.49 -14.92 -22.65
CA PHE A 18 -3.55 -13.63 -21.95
C PHE A 18 -4.56 -13.63 -20.80
N SER A 19 -5.68 -14.31 -20.98
CA SER A 19 -6.73 -14.43 -19.94
C SER A 19 -6.30 -15.33 -18.78
N LEU A 20 -5.54 -16.38 -19.02
CA LEU A 20 -5.01 -17.27 -17.99
C LEU A 20 -3.99 -16.57 -17.06
N ASN A 21 -3.09 -15.77 -17.64
CA ASN A 21 -2.11 -15.02 -16.86
C ASN A 21 -2.75 -13.92 -15.99
N ALA A 22 -3.81 -13.28 -16.46
CA ALA A 22 -4.50 -12.23 -15.69
C ALA A 22 -5.26 -12.84 -14.49
N ALA A 23 -5.93 -13.98 -14.67
CA ALA A 23 -6.62 -14.68 -13.60
C ALA A 23 -5.66 -15.24 -12.54
N ASP A 24 -4.53 -15.81 -12.96
CA ASP A 24 -3.48 -16.30 -12.05
C ASP A 24 -2.88 -15.15 -11.21
N ASN A 25 -2.62 -14.01 -11.82
CA ASN A 25 -2.11 -12.85 -11.09
C ASN A 25 -3.17 -12.21 -10.17
N ALA A 26 -4.45 -12.29 -10.49
CA ALA A 26 -5.52 -11.85 -9.59
C ALA A 26 -5.53 -12.70 -8.30
N GLU A 27 -5.46 -14.03 -8.41
CA GLU A 27 -5.36 -14.92 -7.25
C GLU A 27 -4.06 -14.69 -6.45
N LYS A 28 -2.93 -14.52 -7.12
CA LYS A 28 -1.65 -14.19 -6.46
C LYS A 28 -1.71 -12.86 -5.72
N SER A 29 -2.44 -11.87 -6.26
CA SER A 29 -2.60 -10.56 -5.60
C SER A 29 -3.46 -10.66 -4.33
N LYS A 30 -4.51 -11.49 -4.32
CA LYS A 30 -5.30 -11.80 -3.11
C LYS A 30 -4.43 -12.48 -2.06
N TYR A 31 -3.70 -13.51 -2.47
CA TYR A 31 -2.79 -14.22 -1.58
C TYR A 31 -1.74 -13.29 -0.96
N PHE A 32 -1.19 -12.36 -1.74
CA PHE A 32 -0.20 -11.39 -1.26
C PHE A 32 -0.73 -10.54 -0.10
N VAL A 33 -1.93 -9.95 -0.22
CA VAL A 33 -2.49 -9.11 0.86
C VAL A 33 -2.96 -9.92 2.06
N GLU A 34 -3.45 -11.16 1.86
CA GLU A 34 -3.76 -12.06 2.97
C GLU A 34 -2.51 -12.46 3.76
N GLN A 35 -1.42 -12.78 3.05
CA GLN A 35 -0.14 -13.07 3.70
C GLN A 35 0.41 -11.86 4.46
N LEU A 36 0.25 -10.65 3.92
CA LEU A 36 0.62 -9.44 4.63
C LEU A 36 -0.20 -9.29 5.92
N GLY A 37 -1.52 -9.48 5.85
CA GLY A 37 -2.39 -9.44 7.02
C GLY A 37 -2.00 -10.48 8.09
N ARG A 38 -1.73 -11.73 7.69
CA ARG A 38 -1.26 -12.77 8.62
C ARG A 38 0.06 -12.37 9.29
N LYS A 39 1.03 -11.88 8.50
CA LYS A 39 2.32 -11.42 9.06
C LYS A 39 2.15 -10.25 10.03
N VAL A 40 1.18 -9.36 9.80
CA VAL A 40 0.85 -8.29 10.76
C VAL A 40 0.36 -8.89 12.08
N ILE A 41 -0.54 -9.88 12.04
CA ILE A 41 -1.01 -10.56 13.25
C ILE A 41 0.14 -11.26 13.96
N GLU A 42 0.92 -12.05 13.24
CA GLU A 42 1.99 -12.86 13.82
C GLU A 42 3.15 -12.04 14.40
N ARG A 43 3.53 -10.93 13.73
CA ARG A 43 4.76 -10.20 14.03
C ARG A 43 4.54 -8.86 14.72
N VAL A 44 3.32 -8.30 14.66
CA VAL A 44 3.05 -6.93 15.13
C VAL A 44 2.00 -6.89 16.25
N SER A 45 1.04 -7.84 16.27
CA SER A 45 -0.09 -7.77 17.20
C SER A 45 0.21 -8.33 18.58
N ASP A 46 1.28 -9.07 18.80
CA ASP A 46 1.62 -9.65 20.07
C ASP A 46 1.73 -8.55 21.16
N GLU A 47 0.97 -8.70 22.24
CA GLU A 47 0.91 -7.75 23.36
C GLU A 47 2.23 -7.69 24.15
N SER A 48 3.03 -8.77 24.13
CA SER A 48 4.32 -8.87 24.83
C SER A 48 5.45 -8.09 24.17
N LEU A 49 5.30 -7.71 22.88
CA LEU A 49 6.32 -6.94 22.18
C LEU A 49 6.48 -5.55 22.81
N SER A 50 7.73 -5.13 22.97
CA SER A 50 8.06 -3.72 23.23
C SER A 50 7.62 -2.86 22.04
N ASP A 51 7.41 -1.57 22.28
CA ASP A 51 7.03 -0.64 21.22
C ASP A 51 8.11 -0.53 20.13
N SER A 52 9.38 -0.67 20.49
CA SER A 52 10.50 -0.69 19.55
C SER A 52 10.45 -1.90 18.61
N GLU A 53 10.26 -3.10 19.17
CA GLU A 53 10.15 -4.35 18.40
C GLU A 53 8.93 -4.30 17.47
N ARG A 54 7.78 -3.85 17.97
CA ARG A 54 6.57 -3.67 17.19
C ARG A 54 6.77 -2.71 16.01
N ARG A 55 7.39 -1.55 16.26
CA ARG A 55 7.72 -0.57 15.21
C ARG A 55 8.70 -1.17 14.19
N GLY A 56 9.72 -1.89 14.64
CA GLY A 56 10.68 -2.58 13.76
C GLY A 56 10.00 -3.60 12.84
N ASN A 57 9.21 -4.49 13.42
CA ASN A 57 8.46 -5.51 12.68
C ASN A 57 7.47 -4.91 11.68
N PHE A 58 6.74 -3.87 12.08
CA PHE A 58 5.83 -3.16 11.19
C PHE A 58 6.58 -2.44 10.05
N LYS A 59 7.71 -1.79 10.35
CA LYS A 59 8.56 -1.12 9.38
C LYS A 59 9.02 -2.06 8.28
N ASP A 60 9.49 -3.26 8.64
CA ASP A 60 9.93 -4.27 7.67
C ASP A 60 8.79 -4.68 6.72
N LEU A 61 7.60 -4.94 7.27
CA LEU A 61 6.42 -5.29 6.48
C LEU A 61 5.99 -4.12 5.57
N TYR A 62 5.98 -2.91 6.09
CA TYR A 62 5.61 -1.72 5.33
C TYR A 62 6.60 -1.45 4.19
N LEU A 63 7.89 -1.39 4.48
CA LEU A 63 8.93 -1.09 3.47
C LEU A 63 9.04 -2.17 2.38
N SER A 64 8.80 -3.43 2.73
CA SER A 64 8.83 -4.53 1.75
C SER A 64 7.59 -4.61 0.88
N SER A 65 6.41 -4.24 1.40
CA SER A 65 5.12 -4.44 0.72
C SER A 65 4.59 -3.23 -0.03
N PHE A 66 4.95 -2.01 0.38
CA PHE A 66 4.45 -0.77 -0.24
C PHE A 66 5.48 -0.16 -1.21
N ASP A 67 5.00 0.56 -2.22
CA ASP A 67 5.85 1.43 -3.03
C ASP A 67 6.03 2.78 -2.33
N ASN A 68 6.98 2.81 -1.40
CA ASN A 68 7.21 3.95 -0.53
C ASN A 68 7.65 5.21 -1.31
N PHE A 69 8.34 5.03 -2.43
CA PHE A 69 8.76 6.16 -3.28
C PHE A 69 7.58 6.77 -4.02
N TYR A 70 6.75 5.93 -4.65
CA TYR A 70 5.52 6.38 -5.31
C TYR A 70 4.60 7.12 -4.33
N ILE A 71 4.35 6.52 -3.15
CA ILE A 71 3.48 7.08 -2.12
C ILE A 71 4.01 8.44 -1.65
N SER A 72 5.30 8.54 -1.32
CA SER A 72 5.93 9.79 -0.89
C SER A 72 5.82 10.89 -1.95
N ARG A 73 6.08 10.54 -3.22
CA ARG A 73 5.92 11.46 -4.34
C ARG A 73 4.47 11.91 -4.53
N PHE A 74 3.53 11.00 -4.39
CA PHE A 74 2.11 11.30 -4.57
C PHE A 74 1.58 12.26 -3.50
N VAL A 75 1.90 12.02 -2.22
CA VAL A 75 1.41 12.86 -1.11
C VAL A 75 1.96 14.28 -1.15
N LEU A 76 3.19 14.50 -1.64
CA LEU A 76 3.73 15.84 -1.89
C LEU A 76 3.18 16.50 -3.16
N GLY A 77 2.68 15.72 -4.10
CA GLY A 77 2.07 16.20 -5.34
C GLY A 77 2.93 17.24 -6.07
N ARG A 78 2.37 18.45 -6.29
CA ARG A 78 3.06 19.54 -7.00
C ARG A 78 4.33 20.03 -6.33
N TYR A 79 4.46 19.85 -5.01
CA TYR A 79 5.64 20.30 -4.26
C TYR A 79 6.84 19.39 -4.48
N TRP A 80 6.64 18.12 -4.87
CA TRP A 80 7.73 17.20 -5.19
C TRP A 80 8.72 17.76 -6.23
N LYS A 81 8.21 18.46 -7.23
CA LYS A 81 9.05 19.06 -8.30
C LYS A 81 9.77 20.34 -7.87
N LYS A 82 9.37 20.95 -6.73
CA LYS A 82 9.85 22.25 -6.28
C LYS A 82 10.95 22.17 -5.21
N ILE A 83 11.23 20.99 -4.69
CA ILE A 83 12.22 20.74 -3.64
C ILE A 83 13.43 20.04 -4.23
N ASP A 84 14.61 20.29 -3.64
CA ASP A 84 15.87 19.67 -4.02
C ASP A 84 15.96 18.18 -3.60
N LYS A 85 17.08 17.54 -3.99
CA LYS A 85 17.29 16.11 -3.74
C LYS A 85 17.42 15.78 -2.25
N ASN A 86 18.05 16.67 -1.47
CA ASN A 86 18.27 16.42 -0.04
C ASN A 86 16.94 16.45 0.72
N VAL A 87 16.13 17.49 0.46
CA VAL A 87 14.77 17.61 1.05
C VAL A 87 13.88 16.43 0.63
N LYS A 88 13.97 15.95 -0.63
CA LYS A 88 13.25 14.72 -1.05
C LYS A 88 13.68 13.51 -0.24
N THR A 89 14.96 13.29 -0.09
CA THR A 89 15.51 12.15 0.67
C THR A 89 15.07 12.20 2.13
N GLU A 90 15.18 13.37 2.75
CA GLU A 90 14.76 13.59 4.12
C GLU A 90 13.25 13.38 4.29
N PHE A 91 12.44 13.93 3.37
CA PHE A 91 11.01 13.73 3.40
C PHE A 91 10.63 12.25 3.32
N VAL A 92 11.17 11.49 2.35
CA VAL A 92 10.87 10.05 2.22
C VAL A 92 11.21 9.29 3.50
N LYS A 93 12.39 9.55 4.07
CA LYS A 93 12.82 8.94 5.34
C LYS A 93 11.86 9.28 6.47
N THR A 94 11.61 10.57 6.72
CA THR A 94 10.75 11.03 7.82
C THR A 94 9.30 10.57 7.65
N PHE A 95 8.78 10.57 6.42
CA PHE A 95 7.43 10.10 6.13
C PHE A 95 7.28 8.61 6.42
N ASN A 96 8.24 7.77 6.03
CA ASN A 96 8.20 6.36 6.37
C ASN A 96 8.22 6.12 7.89
N GLU A 97 9.04 6.85 8.62
CA GLU A 97 9.08 6.80 10.09
C GLU A 97 7.76 7.29 10.72
N TYR A 98 7.17 8.33 10.16
CA TYR A 98 5.86 8.85 10.58
C TYR A 98 4.74 7.81 10.38
N ILE A 99 4.69 7.13 9.24
CA ILE A 99 3.74 6.04 9.00
C ILE A 99 3.93 4.91 10.02
N VAL A 100 5.17 4.50 10.26
CA VAL A 100 5.49 3.43 11.23
C VAL A 100 5.05 3.84 12.65
N SER A 101 5.40 5.04 13.10
CA SER A 101 5.04 5.51 14.44
C SER A 101 3.54 5.68 14.64
N THR A 102 2.82 6.06 13.57
CA THR A 102 1.37 6.28 13.61
C THR A 102 0.57 4.98 13.61
N TYR A 103 1.03 3.97 12.85
CA TYR A 103 0.22 2.78 12.60
C TYR A 103 0.65 1.54 13.38
N ALA A 104 1.94 1.35 13.68
CA ALA A 104 2.39 0.18 14.41
C ALA A 104 1.71 0.00 15.78
N PRO A 105 1.51 1.04 16.61
CA PRO A 105 0.83 0.91 17.90
C PRO A 105 -0.62 0.45 17.80
N LYS A 106 -1.30 0.75 16.68
CA LYS A 106 -2.72 0.41 16.47
C LYS A 106 -2.96 -1.10 16.35
N PHE A 107 -1.91 -1.86 16.11
CA PHE A 107 -1.98 -3.32 16.01
C PHE A 107 -1.73 -4.03 17.33
N LYS A 108 -1.36 -3.33 18.42
CA LYS A 108 -1.13 -3.95 19.72
C LYS A 108 -2.40 -4.67 20.21
N GLY A 109 -2.28 -5.98 20.44
CA GLY A 109 -3.39 -6.80 20.90
C GLY A 109 -4.52 -6.98 19.89
N TRP A 110 -4.32 -6.53 18.63
CA TRP A 110 -5.35 -6.67 17.62
C TRP A 110 -5.60 -8.14 17.28
N LYS A 111 -6.88 -8.54 17.31
CA LYS A 111 -7.33 -9.92 17.07
C LYS A 111 -8.42 -9.89 16.02
N GLY A 112 -8.16 -10.53 14.90
CA GLY A 112 -9.12 -10.60 13.80
C GLY A 112 -8.58 -11.43 12.64
N GLU A 113 -9.24 -11.35 11.50
CA GLU A 113 -8.91 -12.10 10.29
C GLU A 113 -8.95 -11.17 9.09
N PHE A 114 -8.00 -11.36 8.18
CA PHE A 114 -7.95 -10.71 6.87
C PHE A 114 -8.40 -11.71 5.80
N LYS A 115 -9.49 -11.42 5.12
CA LYS A 115 -10.07 -12.29 4.09
C LYS A 115 -10.18 -11.54 2.78
N ALA A 116 -9.34 -11.87 1.80
CA ALA A 116 -9.48 -11.36 0.45
C ALA A 116 -10.72 -11.98 -0.22
N VAL A 117 -11.59 -11.11 -0.73
CA VAL A 117 -12.88 -11.50 -1.31
C VAL A 117 -12.78 -11.60 -2.83
N ASP A 118 -12.15 -10.60 -3.44
CA ASP A 118 -12.13 -10.45 -4.90
C ASP A 118 -10.90 -9.67 -5.34
N SER A 119 -10.46 -9.85 -6.58
CA SER A 119 -9.38 -9.07 -7.20
C SER A 119 -9.70 -8.78 -8.65
N LEU A 120 -9.80 -7.49 -8.98
CA LEU A 120 -10.10 -7.01 -10.32
C LEU A 120 -8.89 -6.28 -10.90
N LEU A 121 -8.44 -6.72 -12.07
CA LEU A 121 -7.44 -6.00 -12.86
C LEU A 121 -8.10 -4.80 -13.54
N GLU A 122 -7.64 -3.60 -13.20
CA GLU A 122 -8.06 -2.36 -13.84
C GLU A 122 -6.83 -1.63 -14.37
N LYS A 123 -6.70 -1.55 -15.69
CA LYS A 123 -5.50 -1.06 -16.38
C LYS A 123 -4.28 -1.92 -16.00
N ASN A 124 -3.37 -1.38 -15.17
CA ASN A 124 -2.14 -2.03 -14.72
C ASN A 124 -2.15 -2.27 -13.19
N TYR A 125 -3.31 -2.19 -12.55
CA TYR A 125 -3.45 -2.33 -11.09
C TYR A 125 -4.46 -3.42 -10.76
N TYR A 126 -4.22 -4.15 -9.69
CA TYR A 126 -5.19 -5.05 -9.07
C TYR A 126 -5.87 -4.30 -7.92
N ASN A 127 -7.19 -4.21 -7.97
CA ASN A 127 -8.00 -3.73 -6.86
C ASN A 127 -8.49 -4.95 -6.07
N VAL A 128 -7.80 -5.28 -4.98
CA VAL A 128 -8.13 -6.44 -4.14
C VAL A 128 -9.06 -6.00 -3.03
N LYS A 129 -10.29 -6.52 -3.06
CA LYS A 129 -11.27 -6.35 -1.99
C LYS A 129 -10.97 -7.30 -0.85
N MET A 130 -11.00 -6.80 0.37
CA MET A 130 -10.70 -7.55 1.57
C MET A 130 -11.65 -7.16 2.70
N ASP A 131 -12.20 -8.16 3.37
CA ASP A 131 -12.92 -7.99 4.62
C ASP A 131 -11.93 -8.19 5.79
N VAL A 132 -11.93 -7.24 6.73
CA VAL A 132 -11.18 -7.33 7.98
C VAL A 132 -12.19 -7.61 9.08
N LEU A 133 -12.20 -8.86 9.52
CA LEU A 133 -13.10 -9.35 10.55
C LEU A 133 -12.48 -9.08 11.92
N ASN A 134 -12.99 -8.09 12.64
CA ASN A 134 -12.55 -7.82 14.01
C ASN A 134 -13.41 -8.62 14.99
N LYS A 135 -12.79 -9.36 15.92
CA LYS A 135 -13.55 -10.17 16.91
C LYS A 135 -14.46 -9.34 17.82
N ASN A 136 -14.10 -8.09 18.06
CA ASN A 136 -14.77 -7.20 19.03
C ASN A 136 -15.29 -5.89 18.40
N GLY A 137 -15.45 -5.85 17.07
CA GLY A 137 -15.85 -4.62 16.37
C GLY A 137 -16.49 -4.90 15.02
N PRO A 138 -16.85 -3.86 14.28
CA PRO A 138 -17.42 -3.99 12.96
C PRO A 138 -16.40 -4.57 11.97
N THR A 139 -16.90 -5.25 10.94
CA THR A 139 -16.11 -5.64 9.77
C THR A 139 -15.77 -4.39 8.97
N LEU A 140 -14.47 -4.16 8.72
CA LEU A 140 -14.00 -3.10 7.83
C LEU A 140 -13.84 -3.65 6.42
N LYS A 141 -14.18 -2.84 5.43
CA LYS A 141 -14.00 -3.18 4.02
C LYS A 141 -12.80 -2.42 3.46
N LEU A 142 -11.81 -3.17 3.01
CA LEU A 142 -10.62 -2.60 2.38
C LEU A 142 -10.62 -2.86 0.88
N ILE A 143 -10.05 -1.92 0.12
CA ILE A 143 -9.64 -2.14 -1.26
C ILE A 143 -8.16 -1.77 -1.34
N TRP A 144 -7.32 -2.77 -1.63
CA TRP A 144 -5.90 -2.61 -1.84
C TRP A 144 -5.62 -2.33 -3.30
N LYS A 145 -4.99 -1.21 -3.61
CA LYS A 145 -4.51 -0.93 -4.96
C LYS A 145 -3.08 -1.39 -5.10
N ILE A 146 -2.86 -2.40 -5.94
CA ILE A 146 -1.59 -3.12 -6.06
C ILE A 146 -1.14 -3.15 -7.50
N TYR A 147 0.17 -3.17 -7.74
CA TYR A 147 0.74 -3.45 -9.06
C TYR A 147 1.92 -4.43 -8.93
N GLN A 148 2.36 -4.97 -10.05
CA GLN A 148 3.62 -5.72 -10.11
C GLN A 148 4.73 -4.78 -10.59
N ASP A 149 5.85 -4.74 -9.84
CA ASP A 149 7.06 -4.05 -10.26
C ASP A 149 7.79 -4.80 -11.40
N ASP A 150 8.89 -4.27 -11.87
CA ASP A 150 9.68 -4.86 -12.97
C ASP A 150 10.20 -6.26 -12.60
N ASP A 151 10.42 -6.55 -11.33
CA ASP A 151 10.82 -7.85 -10.79
C ASP A 151 9.64 -8.80 -10.55
N LYS A 152 8.44 -8.44 -11.01
CA LYS A 152 7.19 -9.19 -10.82
C LYS A 152 6.74 -9.33 -9.35
N ARG A 153 7.24 -8.48 -8.46
CA ARG A 153 6.80 -8.42 -7.05
C ARG A 153 5.58 -7.52 -6.93
N PHE A 154 4.61 -7.93 -6.13
CA PHE A 154 3.48 -7.07 -5.81
C PHE A 154 3.89 -5.94 -4.87
N LYS A 155 3.42 -4.71 -5.17
CA LYS A 155 3.61 -3.51 -4.37
C LYS A 155 2.29 -2.78 -4.18
N ILE A 156 2.03 -2.34 -2.96
CA ILE A 156 0.83 -1.59 -2.60
C ILE A 156 1.06 -0.10 -2.89
N LEU A 157 0.11 0.51 -3.57
CA LEU A 157 0.10 1.94 -3.87
C LEU A 157 -0.87 2.72 -2.98
N ASP A 158 -1.99 2.10 -2.60
CA ASP A 158 -3.03 2.73 -1.79
C ASP A 158 -3.84 1.67 -1.03
N VAL A 159 -4.44 2.10 0.06
CA VAL A 159 -5.45 1.35 0.80
C VAL A 159 -6.68 2.23 0.94
N ASN A 160 -7.79 1.77 0.40
CA ASN A 160 -9.09 2.40 0.62
C ASN A 160 -9.77 1.69 1.80
N ILE A 161 -10.21 2.45 2.79
CA ILE A 161 -10.92 1.95 3.98
C ILE A 161 -12.34 2.51 3.94
N ASP A 162 -13.34 1.66 3.83
CA ASP A 162 -14.76 2.03 3.78
C ASP A 162 -15.07 3.16 2.76
N GLY A 163 -14.44 3.09 1.58
CA GLY A 163 -14.63 4.07 0.50
C GLY A 163 -13.67 5.26 0.53
N VAL A 164 -12.80 5.39 1.53
CA VAL A 164 -11.87 6.51 1.68
C VAL A 164 -10.44 6.09 1.37
N SER A 165 -9.82 6.68 0.34
CA SER A 165 -8.41 6.45 0.00
C SER A 165 -7.49 7.08 1.04
N MET A 166 -6.64 6.26 1.66
CA MET A 166 -5.65 6.74 2.63
C MET A 166 -4.61 7.64 1.98
N LEU A 167 -4.21 7.31 0.76
CA LEU A 167 -3.24 8.09 0.00
C LEU A 167 -3.76 9.50 -0.35
N VAL A 168 -5.02 9.61 -0.77
CA VAL A 168 -5.66 10.90 -1.10
C VAL A 168 -5.87 11.74 0.16
N THR A 169 -6.31 11.12 1.25
CA THR A 169 -6.48 11.79 2.56
C THR A 169 -5.16 12.35 3.07
N GLN A 170 -4.11 11.52 3.08
CA GLN A 170 -2.78 11.94 3.53
C GLN A 170 -2.23 13.10 2.68
N ARG A 171 -2.48 13.05 1.36
CA ARG A 171 -2.11 14.17 0.47
C ARG A 171 -2.85 15.45 0.84
N ALA A 172 -4.16 15.39 1.09
CA ALA A 172 -4.95 16.57 1.45
C ALA A 172 -4.45 17.21 2.76
N GLU A 173 -4.17 16.38 3.77
CA GLU A 173 -3.61 16.83 5.04
C GLU A 173 -2.25 17.50 4.85
N PHE A 174 -1.33 16.87 4.12
CA PHE A 174 0.00 17.43 3.87
C PHE A 174 -0.04 18.72 3.05
N MET A 175 -0.92 18.80 2.05
CA MET A 175 -1.13 20.03 1.28
C MET A 175 -1.59 21.17 2.19
N SER A 176 -2.47 20.91 3.15
CA SER A 176 -2.93 21.89 4.12
C SER A 176 -1.78 22.37 5.02
N VAL A 177 -1.00 21.45 5.58
CA VAL A 177 0.16 21.79 6.42
C VAL A 177 1.17 22.62 5.64
N ILE A 178 1.57 22.20 4.43
CA ILE A 178 2.55 22.91 3.60
C ILE A 178 2.05 24.32 3.25
N LYS A 179 0.77 24.50 2.97
CA LYS A 179 0.19 25.80 2.61
C LYS A 179 0.21 26.78 3.79
N ASN A 180 -0.02 26.27 5.00
CA ASN A 180 -0.17 27.08 6.21
C ASN A 180 1.15 27.25 7.00
N ASN A 181 2.23 26.57 6.61
CA ASN A 181 3.54 26.65 7.25
C ASN A 181 4.48 27.53 6.42
N PRO A 182 5.09 28.56 6.98
CA PRO A 182 6.01 29.48 6.25
C PRO A 182 7.22 28.74 5.66
N ASN A 183 7.66 27.63 6.29
CA ASN A 183 8.76 26.80 5.81
C ASN A 183 8.33 25.75 4.79
N GLY A 184 7.04 25.71 4.40
CA GLY A 184 6.52 24.82 3.36
C GLY A 184 6.77 23.34 3.64
N VAL A 185 7.47 22.62 2.73
CA VAL A 185 7.78 21.19 2.88
C VAL A 185 8.74 20.91 4.04
N VAL A 186 9.68 21.81 4.31
CA VAL A 186 10.59 21.67 5.47
C VAL A 186 9.80 21.72 6.77
N GLY A 187 8.85 22.65 6.90
CA GLY A 187 7.97 22.71 8.06
C GLY A 187 7.05 21.50 8.21
N LEU A 188 6.64 20.84 7.11
CA LEU A 188 5.95 19.56 7.18
C LEU A 188 6.86 18.45 7.73
N ILE A 189 8.14 18.41 7.32
CA ILE A 189 9.11 17.44 7.83
C ILE A 189 9.30 17.63 9.34
N GLU A 190 9.45 18.87 9.79
CA GLU A 190 9.57 19.22 11.22
C GLU A 190 8.33 18.75 12.01
N ALA A 191 7.14 19.08 11.53
CA ALA A 191 5.88 18.65 12.18
C ALA A 191 5.72 17.12 12.26
N MET A 192 6.20 16.37 11.24
CA MET A 192 6.23 14.90 11.31
C MET A 192 7.24 14.41 12.35
N LYS A 193 8.43 15.00 12.44
CA LYS A 193 9.45 14.65 13.44
C LYS A 193 8.95 14.86 14.87
N GLU A 194 8.26 15.95 15.13
CA GLU A 194 7.60 16.20 16.42
C GLU A 194 6.62 15.09 16.78
N LYS A 195 5.78 14.68 15.85
CA LYS A 195 4.81 13.57 16.08
C LYS A 195 5.45 12.20 16.26
N ILE A 196 6.62 11.96 15.69
CA ILE A 196 7.37 10.70 15.84
C ILE A 196 7.98 10.60 17.25
N SER A 197 8.31 11.74 17.86
CA SER A 197 9.02 11.83 19.14
C SER A 197 8.10 11.68 20.37
N ILE A 198 6.78 11.70 20.15
CA ILE A 198 5.75 11.48 21.18
C ILE A 198 5.42 10.00 21.30
#